data_b703d28ca20af8eca5ca4d0ec02e6b94
#
_entry.id   b703d28ca20af8eca5ca4d0ec02e6b94
#
_cell.length_a   1.000
_cell.length_b   1.000
_cell.length_c   1.000
_cell.angle_alpha   90.00
_cell.angle_beta   90.00
_cell.angle_gamma   90.00
#
_symmetry.space_group_name_H-M   'P 1'
#
loop_
_entity.id
_entity.type
_entity.pdbx_description
1 polymer ?
#
loop_
_entity_poly.entity_id
_entity_poly.type
_entity_poly.pdbx_seq_one_letter_code
_entity_poly.pdbx_strand_id
1 'polypeptide(L)'
;MAIGVFQKRTAKTISLLCMVLIRLGHATDADAVDSHETSTWLATITTEMMPLPDSGRSCFGWSSAPEAAGGNCSRSNRNGTLKCYGGMNNLAALSQSGKLSRAQPALEMLLCGWPKDGLNHFRELQRLPRLRSLTIEYSGFTEFKFDFPEMSELHTINISWTNLSYISSRTFKRVLPLKVLDLRWNQLIQLDGPLLLPRNFEQLYLAGNPWNCTRNFKWMLLQPEKGRLVVDRDELICTDRKYKERQMLLVMHYKLELKRQCQWHEDLRNCTCLMHHILPKTHIPLYTVNCSHLQFHRLPAFLPDNTTTLVINDNMISDINPLRDNPHYRHVVDMQLENNHISNVDNLEDTYWLQNFRLLNLRGNNLRKLHVYALDNALEDNENANLLLLSRNPWHCTCKFGSRMRELLTKYKDIVRDAWNVSCTYRLDDDQLLAKVLTLSRQEMCNLSLDDGTQIHPIDWLNGVLASLIFLILGKLAYDYYYYKYYGRVPWIVMKMP
;
A
#
# COMPACT_ATOMS: atom_id res chain seq x y z
N MET A 1 -15.00 -34.75 -47.23
CA MET A 1 -15.91 -33.88 -46.46
C MET A 1 -15.36 -33.64 -45.05
N ALA A 2 -14.16 -33.05 -44.92
CA ALA A 2 -13.56 -32.77 -43.62
C ALA A 2 -12.47 -31.66 -43.68
N ILE A 3 -12.66 -30.63 -44.50
CA ILE A 3 -11.71 -29.49 -44.62
C ILE A 3 -12.40 -28.12 -44.34
N GLY A 4 -13.70 -28.10 -44.03
CA GLY A 4 -14.49 -26.84 -43.92
C GLY A 4 -14.71 -26.33 -42.49
N VAL A 5 -14.24 -26.99 -41.42
CA VAL A 5 -14.58 -26.62 -40.04
C VAL A 5 -13.39 -25.97 -39.27
N PHE A 6 -12.18 -26.02 -39.80
CA PHE A 6 -10.99 -25.46 -39.13
C PHE A 6 -10.71 -23.97 -39.39
N GLN A 7 -11.34 -23.39 -40.44
CA GLN A 7 -11.09 -21.98 -40.82
C GLN A 7 -12.00 -20.97 -40.13
N LYS A 8 -13.05 -21.37 -39.40
CA LYS A 8 -13.97 -20.44 -38.71
C LYS A 8 -13.67 -20.17 -37.24
N ARG A 9 -12.73 -20.91 -36.62
CA ARG A 9 -12.34 -20.67 -35.22
C ARG A 9 -11.11 -19.78 -35.05
N THR A 10 -10.26 -19.64 -36.05
CA THR A 10 -9.06 -18.76 -36.01
C THR A 10 -9.37 -17.29 -36.30
N ALA A 11 -10.42 -16.98 -37.00
CA ALA A 11 -10.79 -15.58 -37.30
C ALA A 11 -11.49 -14.84 -36.15
N LYS A 12 -12.10 -15.56 -35.19
CA LYS A 12 -12.70 -14.92 -33.98
C LYS A 12 -11.71 -14.65 -32.87
N THR A 13 -10.60 -15.41 -32.78
CA THR A 13 -9.56 -15.21 -31.76
C THR A 13 -8.63 -14.05 -32.10
N ILE A 14 -8.40 -13.81 -33.38
CA ILE A 14 -7.58 -12.68 -33.86
C ILE A 14 -8.33 -11.33 -33.72
N SER A 15 -9.65 -11.32 -33.88
CA SER A 15 -10.46 -10.10 -33.73
C SER A 15 -10.59 -9.66 -32.23
N LEU A 16 -10.49 -10.57 -31.27
CA LEU A 16 -10.50 -10.21 -29.86
C LEU A 16 -9.13 -9.71 -29.35
N LEU A 17 -8.02 -10.19 -29.91
CA LEU A 17 -6.69 -9.69 -29.59
C LEU A 17 -6.44 -8.28 -30.15
N CYS A 18 -6.97 -7.95 -31.34
CA CYS A 18 -6.84 -6.59 -31.88
C CYS A 18 -7.67 -5.53 -31.12
N MET A 19 -8.79 -5.89 -30.48
CA MET A 19 -9.57 -4.93 -29.70
C MET A 19 -9.00 -4.67 -28.30
N VAL A 20 -8.13 -5.53 -27.77
CA VAL A 20 -7.45 -5.33 -26.49
C VAL A 20 -6.20 -4.47 -26.67
N LEU A 21 -5.53 -4.53 -27.84
CA LEU A 21 -4.33 -3.73 -28.13
C LEU A 21 -4.62 -2.27 -28.54
N ILE A 22 -5.85 -1.95 -28.99
CA ILE A 22 -6.22 -0.57 -29.37
C ILE A 22 -6.69 0.26 -28.14
N ARG A 23 -6.91 -0.37 -26.98
CA ARG A 23 -7.26 0.36 -25.72
C ARG A 23 -6.09 0.67 -24.79
N LEU A 24 -4.87 0.27 -25.12
CA LEU A 24 -3.66 0.54 -24.31
C LEU A 24 -2.75 1.63 -24.90
N GLY A 25 -3.17 2.30 -25.96
CA GLY A 25 -2.34 3.24 -26.73
C GLY A 25 -2.66 4.73 -26.58
N HIS A 26 -3.30 5.19 -25.48
CA HIS A 26 -3.43 6.63 -25.21
C HIS A 26 -3.49 6.89 -23.70
N ALA A 27 -2.33 7.05 -23.08
CA ALA A 27 -2.17 7.79 -21.81
C ALA A 27 -0.69 8.16 -21.64
N THR A 28 -0.23 9.09 -22.45
CA THR A 28 0.94 9.92 -22.13
C THR A 28 0.43 11.33 -22.08
N ASP A 29 0.33 11.88 -20.88
CA ASP A 29 0.65 13.26 -20.52
C ASP A 29 0.49 13.39 -19.03
N ALA A 30 1.63 13.44 -18.35
CA ALA A 30 1.73 13.78 -16.94
C ALA A 30 2.19 15.24 -16.87
N ASP A 31 1.23 16.14 -16.79
CA ASP A 31 1.50 17.54 -16.45
C ASP A 31 1.70 17.70 -14.94
N ALA A 32 2.82 18.32 -14.61
CA ALA A 32 3.17 18.79 -13.28
C ALA A 32 2.18 19.86 -12.84
N VAL A 33 1.36 19.54 -11.83
CA VAL A 33 0.44 20.52 -11.21
C VAL A 33 1.12 21.21 -10.04
N ASP A 34 1.20 22.52 -10.18
CA ASP A 34 1.79 23.49 -9.30
C ASP A 34 1.12 23.50 -7.90
N SER A 35 1.96 23.65 -6.86
CA SER A 35 1.59 23.53 -5.45
C SER A 35 0.78 24.71 -4.85
N HIS A 36 0.26 25.63 -5.68
CA HIS A 36 -0.48 26.81 -5.23
C HIS A 36 -2.02 26.75 -5.37
N GLU A 37 -2.57 25.72 -6.04
CA GLU A 37 -4.03 25.61 -6.23
C GLU A 37 -4.80 24.80 -5.18
N THR A 38 -4.12 24.15 -4.23
CA THR A 38 -4.78 23.28 -3.26
C THR A 38 -5.55 23.99 -2.14
N SER A 39 -5.36 25.29 -1.96
CA SER A 39 -6.08 26.05 -0.93
C SER A 39 -7.44 26.62 -1.38
N THR A 40 -7.66 26.76 -2.67
CA THR A 40 -8.93 27.29 -3.23
C THR A 40 -10.00 26.21 -3.46
N TRP A 41 -9.61 24.96 -3.65
CA TRP A 41 -10.55 23.84 -3.85
C TRP A 41 -11.32 23.43 -2.60
N LEU A 42 -10.76 23.60 -1.42
CA LEU A 42 -11.45 23.32 -0.15
C LEU A 42 -12.56 24.33 0.17
N ALA A 43 -12.47 25.54 -0.36
CA ALA A 43 -13.52 26.57 -0.20
C ALA A 43 -14.68 26.40 -1.20
N THR A 44 -14.44 25.79 -2.37
CA THR A 44 -15.43 25.64 -3.44
C THR A 44 -16.29 24.37 -3.28
N ILE A 45 -15.74 23.29 -2.69
CA ILE A 45 -16.49 22.05 -2.43
C ILE A 45 -17.56 22.22 -1.33
N THR A 46 -17.38 23.21 -0.45
CA THR A 46 -18.37 23.50 0.59
C THR A 46 -19.62 24.23 0.08
N THR A 47 -19.63 24.71 -1.18
CA THR A 47 -20.73 25.52 -1.72
C THR A 47 -21.64 24.78 -2.72
N GLU A 48 -21.24 23.64 -3.30
CA GLU A 48 -21.98 23.00 -4.40
C GLU A 48 -22.77 21.71 -4.06
N MET A 49 -22.70 21.20 -2.82
CA MET A 49 -23.51 20.04 -2.40
C MET A 49 -24.34 20.35 -1.15
N MET A 50 -25.13 21.42 -1.17
CA MET A 50 -26.20 21.56 -0.19
C MET A 50 -27.45 20.86 -0.71
N PRO A 51 -27.93 19.74 -0.10
CA PRO A 51 -29.30 19.33 -0.31
C PRO A 51 -30.20 20.47 0.16
N LEU A 52 -31.12 20.92 -0.71
CA LEU A 52 -32.12 21.93 -0.39
C LEU A 52 -32.85 21.51 0.90
N PRO A 53 -32.78 22.30 1.97
CA PRO A 53 -33.48 21.97 3.21
C PRO A 53 -34.98 22.10 3.02
N ASP A 54 -35.71 21.17 3.63
CA ASP A 54 -37.17 21.21 3.71
C ASP A 54 -37.59 22.53 4.37
N SER A 55 -38.24 23.40 3.58
CA SER A 55 -38.46 24.81 3.88
C SER A 55 -39.42 25.03 5.06
N GLY A 56 -38.96 24.83 6.26
CA GLY A 56 -39.76 25.10 7.47
C GLY A 56 -39.22 24.52 8.76
N ARG A 57 -38.28 23.58 8.70
CA ARG A 57 -37.74 22.85 9.86
C ARG A 57 -36.23 22.98 10.06
N SER A 58 -35.56 23.87 9.35
CA SER A 58 -34.10 24.06 9.42
C SER A 58 -33.72 25.50 9.75
N CYS A 59 -32.48 25.67 10.19
CA CYS A 59 -31.87 27.00 10.44
C CYS A 59 -31.40 27.71 9.16
N PHE A 60 -31.83 27.29 8.00
CA PHE A 60 -31.44 27.88 6.74
C PHE A 60 -31.89 29.34 6.62
N GLY A 61 -31.02 30.28 6.25
CA GLY A 61 -31.27 31.72 6.25
C GLY A 61 -30.85 32.47 7.52
N TRP A 62 -30.34 31.75 8.53
CA TRP A 62 -29.85 32.37 9.78
C TRP A 62 -28.60 33.27 9.61
N SER A 63 -27.74 33.01 8.59
CA SER A 63 -26.48 33.76 8.38
C SER A 63 -26.68 35.27 8.16
N SER A 64 -27.91 35.72 8.01
CA SER A 64 -28.26 37.15 7.79
C SER A 64 -28.95 37.81 8.98
N ALA A 65 -29.15 37.10 10.11
CA ALA A 65 -29.74 37.73 11.31
C ALA A 65 -28.66 38.50 12.09
N PRO A 66 -28.96 39.72 12.58
CA PRO A 66 -27.99 40.51 13.33
C PRO A 66 -27.57 39.77 14.61
N GLU A 67 -26.29 39.89 14.97
CA GLU A 67 -25.72 39.45 16.24
C GLU A 67 -26.49 40.09 17.42
N ALA A 68 -27.67 39.59 17.73
CA ALA A 68 -28.35 39.94 18.96
C ALA A 68 -27.63 39.23 20.10
N ALA A 69 -26.81 39.97 20.84
CA ALA A 69 -26.20 39.50 22.08
C ALA A 69 -27.30 39.08 23.05
N GLY A 70 -27.55 37.75 23.11
CA GLY A 70 -28.51 37.16 24.02
C GLY A 70 -29.40 36.16 23.29
N GLY A 71 -29.11 34.86 23.41
CA GLY A 71 -29.85 33.77 22.78
C GLY A 71 -31.34 33.84 23.10
N ASN A 72 -32.18 34.03 22.10
CA ASN A 72 -33.64 34.19 22.25
C ASN A 72 -34.36 32.96 21.70
N CYS A 73 -35.25 32.42 22.57
CA CYS A 73 -36.20 31.38 22.16
C CYS A 73 -37.54 31.99 21.80
N SER A 74 -38.14 31.59 20.71
CA SER A 74 -39.49 31.92 20.30
C SER A 74 -40.32 30.65 20.07
N ARG A 75 -41.64 30.74 20.34
CA ARG A 75 -42.54 29.62 20.14
C ARG A 75 -43.43 29.85 18.92
N SER A 76 -43.52 28.83 18.05
CA SER A 76 -44.51 28.81 16.96
C SER A 76 -45.86 28.36 17.49
N ASN A 77 -46.90 29.14 17.25
CA ASN A 77 -48.23 28.87 17.78
C ASN A 77 -48.95 27.65 17.12
N ARG A 78 -48.49 27.20 15.96
CA ARG A 78 -49.20 26.13 15.20
C ARG A 78 -48.78 24.70 15.55
N ASN A 79 -47.53 24.43 15.95
CA ASN A 79 -47.02 23.06 16.04
C ASN A 79 -46.29 22.73 17.37
N GLY A 80 -46.35 23.59 18.38
CA GLY A 80 -45.60 23.33 19.65
C GLY A 80 -44.06 23.38 19.46
N THR A 81 -43.54 23.91 18.35
CA THR A 81 -42.12 24.03 18.06
C THR A 81 -41.53 25.26 18.75
N LEU A 82 -40.44 25.04 19.48
CA LEU A 82 -39.61 26.08 20.11
C LEU A 82 -38.35 26.33 19.26
N LYS A 83 -38.14 27.52 18.77
CA LYS A 83 -36.96 27.89 18.03
C LYS A 83 -36.08 28.81 18.91
N CYS A 84 -34.81 28.42 19.10
CA CYS A 84 -33.85 29.17 19.87
C CYS A 84 -32.61 29.51 18.98
N TYR A 85 -32.17 30.73 19.08
CA TYR A 85 -31.05 31.23 18.29
C TYR A 85 -29.94 31.76 19.21
N GLY A 86 -28.69 31.37 18.95
CA GLY A 86 -27.52 31.84 19.72
C GLY A 86 -27.46 31.39 21.19
N GLY A 87 -28.43 30.60 21.66
CA GLY A 87 -28.46 30.07 23.03
C GLY A 87 -29.90 29.92 23.59
N MET A 88 -30.01 29.51 24.85
CA MET A 88 -31.28 29.26 25.55
C MET A 88 -31.50 30.19 26.76
N ASN A 89 -30.91 31.39 26.74
CA ASN A 89 -30.86 32.27 27.93
C ASN A 89 -32.20 32.63 28.47
N ASN A 90 -33.26 32.74 27.64
CA ASN A 90 -34.61 33.06 28.06
C ASN A 90 -35.53 31.85 28.26
N LEU A 91 -35.03 30.62 28.19
CA LEU A 91 -35.84 29.40 28.35
C LEU A 91 -36.50 29.35 29.75
N ALA A 92 -35.74 29.74 30.76
CA ALA A 92 -36.27 29.84 32.14
C ALA A 92 -37.43 30.85 32.24
N ALA A 93 -37.29 32.02 31.60
CA ALA A 93 -38.34 33.04 31.59
C ALA A 93 -39.59 32.61 30.83
N LEU A 94 -39.41 31.88 29.70
CA LEU A 94 -40.55 31.29 28.96
C LEU A 94 -41.30 30.23 29.79
N SER A 95 -40.59 29.44 30.59
CA SER A 95 -41.19 28.48 31.52
C SER A 95 -41.95 29.16 32.63
N GLN A 96 -41.40 30.23 33.21
CA GLN A 96 -42.06 30.99 34.28
C GLN A 96 -43.29 31.82 33.81
N SER A 97 -43.25 32.30 32.59
CA SER A 97 -44.33 33.10 31.98
C SER A 97 -45.56 32.26 31.56
N GLY A 98 -45.59 30.97 31.83
CA GLY A 98 -46.67 30.08 31.44
C GLY A 98 -46.72 29.73 29.93
N LYS A 99 -45.80 30.30 29.13
CA LYS A 99 -45.72 30.00 27.68
C LYS A 99 -45.27 28.57 27.39
N LEU A 100 -44.66 27.87 28.36
CA LEU A 100 -44.27 26.46 28.34
C LEU A 100 -45.05 25.73 29.46
N SER A 101 -46.37 25.82 29.50
CA SER A 101 -47.19 25.18 30.50
C SER A 101 -47.39 23.69 30.19
N ARG A 102 -47.84 22.90 31.21
CA ARG A 102 -48.23 21.50 31.01
C ARG A 102 -49.35 21.30 30.00
N ALA A 103 -50.22 22.30 29.82
CA ALA A 103 -51.32 22.30 28.86
C ALA A 103 -50.86 22.49 27.39
N GLN A 104 -49.71 23.15 27.21
CA GLN A 104 -49.13 23.41 25.88
C GLN A 104 -47.63 23.14 25.90
N PRO A 105 -47.22 21.85 25.91
CA PRO A 105 -45.80 21.51 25.94
C PRO A 105 -45.08 21.84 24.64
N ALA A 106 -43.79 22.10 24.71
CA ALA A 106 -42.95 22.08 23.54
C ALA A 106 -42.68 20.64 23.16
N LEU A 107 -43.04 20.27 21.93
CA LEU A 107 -42.82 18.92 21.40
C LEU A 107 -41.57 18.83 20.54
N GLU A 108 -41.24 19.92 19.88
CA GLU A 108 -40.08 20.03 19.01
C GLU A 108 -39.24 21.25 19.41
N MET A 109 -37.92 21.11 19.35
CA MET A 109 -36.99 22.19 19.63
C MET A 109 -35.95 22.26 18.52
N LEU A 110 -35.75 23.49 18.00
CA LEU A 110 -34.74 23.79 17.01
C LEU A 110 -33.74 24.80 17.61
N LEU A 111 -32.48 24.43 17.69
CA LEU A 111 -31.36 25.24 18.16
C LEU A 111 -30.45 25.61 17.01
N CYS A 112 -30.32 26.92 16.74
CA CYS A 112 -29.52 27.45 15.65
C CYS A 112 -28.37 28.33 16.18
N GLY A 113 -27.17 28.16 15.62
CA GLY A 113 -26.04 29.06 15.89
C GLY A 113 -25.55 29.03 17.34
N TRP A 114 -25.53 27.91 17.99
CA TRP A 114 -25.13 27.78 19.38
C TRP A 114 -23.61 28.03 19.53
N PRO A 115 -23.16 28.91 20.45
CA PRO A 115 -21.75 29.22 20.63
C PRO A 115 -20.95 28.03 21.20
N LYS A 116 -19.62 28.13 21.13
CA LYS A 116 -18.70 27.06 21.60
C LYS A 116 -18.93 26.65 23.05
N ASP A 117 -19.25 27.62 23.91
CA ASP A 117 -19.41 27.44 25.35
C ASP A 117 -20.85 27.11 25.79
N GLY A 118 -21.78 27.06 24.84
CA GLY A 118 -23.22 26.91 25.09
C GLY A 118 -23.68 25.58 25.66
N LEU A 119 -22.83 24.53 25.59
CA LEU A 119 -23.17 23.17 26.03
C LEU A 119 -23.31 22.97 27.53
N ASN A 120 -22.87 23.91 28.35
CA ASN A 120 -23.06 23.85 29.81
C ASN A 120 -24.55 23.86 30.22
N HIS A 121 -25.44 24.22 29.31
CA HIS A 121 -26.88 24.43 29.57
C HIS A 121 -27.74 23.25 29.13
N PHE A 122 -27.20 22.10 28.73
CA PHE A 122 -28.03 20.91 28.39
C PHE A 122 -28.93 20.43 29.53
N ARG A 123 -28.60 20.71 30.79
CA ARG A 123 -29.46 20.47 31.93
C ARG A 123 -30.80 21.23 31.84
N GLU A 124 -30.84 22.35 31.12
CA GLU A 124 -32.07 23.12 30.88
C GLU A 124 -33.10 22.32 30.06
N LEU A 125 -32.65 21.35 29.23
CA LEU A 125 -33.56 20.45 28.50
C LEU A 125 -34.46 19.62 29.42
N GLN A 126 -34.08 19.34 30.68
CA GLN A 126 -34.90 18.67 31.67
C GLN A 126 -36.17 19.46 32.01
N ARG A 127 -36.19 20.78 31.73
CA ARG A 127 -37.40 21.61 31.87
C ARG A 127 -38.44 21.37 30.79
N LEU A 128 -38.10 20.56 29.77
CA LEU A 128 -38.94 20.22 28.63
C LEU A 128 -39.24 18.70 28.60
N PRO A 129 -39.92 18.13 29.60
CA PRO A 129 -40.06 16.68 29.75
C PRO A 129 -40.84 16.00 28.63
N ARG A 130 -41.66 16.74 27.88
CA ARG A 130 -42.45 16.24 26.75
C ARG A 130 -41.79 16.49 25.38
N LEU A 131 -40.52 16.93 25.33
CA LEU A 131 -39.79 17.14 24.12
C LEU A 131 -39.61 15.79 23.39
N ARG A 132 -40.05 15.70 22.13
CA ARG A 132 -39.97 14.50 21.29
C ARG A 132 -38.87 14.60 20.23
N SER A 133 -38.58 15.82 19.74
CA SER A 133 -37.58 16.06 18.71
C SER A 133 -36.71 17.23 19.10
N LEU A 134 -35.38 17.03 19.01
CA LEU A 134 -34.34 18.04 19.19
C LEU A 134 -33.50 18.14 17.95
N THR A 135 -33.45 19.35 17.35
CA THR A 135 -32.59 19.64 16.22
C THR A 135 -31.59 20.72 16.59
N ILE A 136 -30.30 20.50 16.35
CA ILE A 136 -29.20 21.45 16.60
C ILE A 136 -28.44 21.61 15.31
N GLU A 137 -28.41 22.81 14.77
CA GLU A 137 -27.76 23.10 13.50
C GLU A 137 -26.87 24.34 13.59
N TYR A 138 -25.85 24.43 12.69
CA TYR A 138 -24.95 25.57 12.55
C TYR A 138 -24.32 26.05 13.85
N SER A 139 -23.94 25.11 14.72
CA SER A 139 -23.47 25.40 16.08
C SER A 139 -21.96 25.20 16.19
N GLY A 140 -21.30 26.08 16.97
CA GLY A 140 -19.84 26.15 17.07
C GLY A 140 -19.20 25.16 18.05
N PHE A 141 -19.97 24.36 18.77
CA PHE A 141 -19.42 23.42 19.76
C PHE A 141 -18.73 22.21 19.12
N THR A 142 -17.68 21.73 19.77
CA THR A 142 -16.83 20.65 19.27
C THR A 142 -17.04 19.29 19.97
N GLU A 143 -17.59 19.32 21.19
CA GLU A 143 -17.83 18.13 22.01
C GLU A 143 -18.94 18.33 23.02
N PHE A 144 -19.49 17.23 23.53
CA PHE A 144 -20.41 17.26 24.68
C PHE A 144 -19.61 17.09 25.97
N LYS A 145 -19.59 18.13 26.81
CA LYS A 145 -18.91 18.06 28.12
C LYS A 145 -19.61 17.13 29.11
N PHE A 146 -20.91 16.87 28.90
CA PHE A 146 -21.73 16.02 29.76
C PHE A 146 -22.59 15.09 28.91
N ASP A 147 -22.98 13.93 29.47
CA ASP A 147 -23.98 13.08 28.88
C ASP A 147 -25.35 13.77 28.81
N PHE A 148 -26.15 13.42 27.81
CA PHE A 148 -27.55 13.89 27.73
C PHE A 148 -28.31 13.53 29.00
N PRO A 149 -29.14 14.44 29.51
CA PRO A 149 -30.01 14.17 30.67
C PRO A 149 -31.02 13.10 30.32
N GLU A 150 -31.69 12.55 31.37
CA GLU A 150 -32.81 11.67 31.16
C GLU A 150 -34.00 12.46 30.57
N MET A 151 -34.50 11.97 29.43
CA MET A 151 -35.59 12.56 28.67
C MET A 151 -36.63 11.49 28.40
N SER A 152 -37.86 11.67 28.90
CA SER A 152 -38.90 10.61 28.90
C SER A 152 -39.59 10.42 27.55
N GLU A 153 -39.63 11.43 26.68
CA GLU A 153 -40.33 11.41 25.39
C GLU A 153 -39.41 11.76 24.18
N LEU A 154 -38.10 11.93 24.36
CA LEU A 154 -37.19 12.35 23.28
C LEU A 154 -36.86 11.17 22.37
N HIS A 155 -37.49 11.12 21.19
CA HIS A 155 -37.35 10.04 20.23
C HIS A 155 -36.34 10.35 19.11
N THR A 156 -36.20 11.64 18.78
CA THR A 156 -35.36 12.08 17.65
C THR A 156 -34.37 13.15 18.08
N ILE A 157 -33.10 12.92 17.78
CA ILE A 157 -32.03 13.93 17.93
C ILE A 157 -31.37 14.11 16.58
N ASN A 158 -31.36 15.33 16.07
CA ASN A 158 -30.62 15.73 14.89
C ASN A 158 -29.57 16.77 15.32
N ILE A 159 -28.30 16.45 15.09
CA ILE A 159 -27.17 17.36 15.31
C ILE A 159 -26.39 17.39 14.02
N SER A 160 -26.62 18.37 13.19
CA SER A 160 -26.06 18.44 11.86
C SER A 160 -25.50 19.83 11.56
N TRP A 161 -24.55 19.88 10.61
CA TRP A 161 -23.89 21.13 10.22
C TRP A 161 -23.26 21.89 11.41
N THR A 162 -22.63 21.14 12.33
CA THR A 162 -21.95 21.72 13.51
C THR A 162 -20.45 21.42 13.46
N ASN A 163 -19.69 22.04 14.38
CA ASN A 163 -18.26 21.75 14.55
C ASN A 163 -17.98 20.51 15.44
N LEU A 164 -18.97 19.67 15.68
CA LEU A 164 -18.86 18.51 16.54
C LEU A 164 -17.81 17.52 16.00
N SER A 165 -16.70 17.39 16.74
CA SER A 165 -15.55 16.57 16.35
C SER A 165 -15.36 15.33 17.21
N TYR A 166 -15.98 15.30 18.40
CA TYR A 166 -15.89 14.18 19.33
C TYR A 166 -17.21 13.89 20.01
N ILE A 167 -17.53 12.59 20.11
CA ILE A 167 -18.69 12.08 20.87
C ILE A 167 -18.21 10.89 21.70
N SER A 168 -18.48 10.95 23.03
CA SER A 168 -18.31 9.79 23.89
C SER A 168 -19.34 8.71 23.58
N SER A 169 -18.95 7.44 23.66
CA SER A 169 -19.88 6.31 23.48
C SER A 169 -21.09 6.35 24.44
N ARG A 170 -20.96 7.04 25.56
CA ARG A 170 -21.99 7.14 26.61
C ARG A 170 -22.93 8.35 26.46
N THR A 171 -22.61 9.30 25.59
CA THR A 171 -23.32 10.60 25.49
C THR A 171 -24.86 10.44 25.46
N PHE A 172 -25.39 9.46 24.73
CA PHE A 172 -26.83 9.26 24.56
C PHE A 172 -27.40 8.13 25.42
N LYS A 173 -26.61 7.50 26.30
CA LYS A 173 -26.99 6.30 27.06
C LYS A 173 -28.27 6.49 27.92
N ARG A 174 -28.52 7.72 28.42
CA ARG A 174 -29.63 8.05 29.32
C ARG A 174 -30.93 8.43 28.61
N VAL A 175 -30.89 8.60 27.27
CA VAL A 175 -32.06 8.95 26.46
C VAL A 175 -32.77 7.65 26.05
N LEU A 176 -33.50 7.02 26.97
CA LEU A 176 -34.07 5.70 26.78
C LEU A 176 -35.10 5.56 25.63
N PRO A 177 -35.95 6.56 25.31
CA PRO A 177 -36.90 6.48 24.20
C PRO A 177 -36.30 6.83 22.84
N LEU A 178 -34.99 7.12 22.75
CA LEU A 178 -34.34 7.55 21.49
C LEU A 178 -34.44 6.47 20.42
N LYS A 179 -34.98 6.85 19.25
CA LYS A 179 -35.14 6.00 18.06
C LYS A 179 -34.27 6.42 16.90
N VAL A 180 -34.10 7.72 16.70
CA VAL A 180 -33.38 8.30 15.56
C VAL A 180 -32.32 9.26 16.06
N LEU A 181 -31.08 9.06 15.59
CA LEU A 181 -29.95 9.97 15.84
C LEU A 181 -29.29 10.33 14.51
N ASP A 182 -29.38 11.59 14.16
CA ASP A 182 -28.73 12.16 12.98
C ASP A 182 -27.50 12.99 13.40
N LEU A 183 -26.32 12.57 12.94
CA LEU A 183 -25.02 13.20 13.20
C LEU A 183 -24.32 13.58 11.89
N ARG A 184 -25.05 13.74 10.81
CA ARG A 184 -24.52 14.09 9.51
C ARG A 184 -23.90 15.49 9.47
N TRP A 185 -22.95 15.66 8.56
CA TRP A 185 -22.35 16.97 8.25
C TRP A 185 -21.73 17.66 9.48
N ASN A 186 -21.02 16.90 10.29
CA ASN A 186 -20.23 17.38 11.42
C ASN A 186 -18.71 17.22 11.11
N GLN A 187 -17.88 17.32 12.15
CA GLN A 187 -16.42 17.21 12.07
C GLN A 187 -15.91 15.93 12.76
N LEU A 188 -16.73 14.86 12.77
CA LEU A 188 -16.36 13.59 13.39
C LEU A 188 -15.32 12.87 12.55
N ILE A 189 -14.14 12.63 13.13
CA ILE A 189 -13.05 11.89 12.48
C ILE A 189 -13.03 10.41 12.90
N GLN A 190 -13.63 10.07 14.04
CA GLN A 190 -13.68 8.73 14.58
C GLN A 190 -14.84 8.57 15.57
N LEU A 191 -15.22 7.31 15.82
CA LEU A 191 -15.99 6.88 16.97
C LEU A 191 -15.15 5.85 17.73
N ASP A 192 -15.03 5.96 19.03
CA ASP A 192 -14.21 5.07 19.88
C ASP A 192 -14.83 3.65 19.99
N GLY A 193 -15.92 3.42 19.32
CA GLY A 193 -16.68 2.18 19.25
C GLY A 193 -18.13 2.46 18.89
N PRO A 194 -19.00 1.45 18.93
CA PRO A 194 -20.43 1.68 18.76
C PRO A 194 -20.95 2.52 19.92
N LEU A 195 -21.80 3.49 19.61
CA LEU A 195 -22.50 4.28 20.63
C LEU A 195 -23.37 3.38 21.50
N LEU A 196 -23.44 3.68 22.79
CA LEU A 196 -24.34 3.00 23.73
C LEU A 196 -25.74 3.61 23.59
N LEU A 197 -26.55 3.00 22.74
CA LEU A 197 -27.89 3.42 22.37
C LEU A 197 -28.95 2.51 23.04
N PRO A 198 -30.17 3.00 23.21
CA PRO A 198 -31.28 2.19 23.78
C PRO A 198 -31.57 0.94 22.97
N ARG A 199 -32.23 -0.06 23.58
CA ARG A 199 -32.60 -1.32 22.89
C ARG A 199 -33.58 -1.13 21.71
N ASN A 200 -34.43 -0.10 21.78
CA ASN A 200 -35.43 0.21 20.75
C ASN A 200 -34.94 1.28 19.77
N PHE A 201 -33.64 1.49 19.69
CA PHE A 201 -33.07 2.43 18.76
C PHE A 201 -33.15 1.87 17.32
N GLU A 202 -33.48 2.73 16.36
CA GLU A 202 -33.81 2.30 14.99
C GLU A 202 -32.83 2.80 13.95
N GLN A 203 -32.42 4.09 14.01
CA GLN A 203 -31.73 4.73 12.91
C GLN A 203 -30.62 5.67 13.38
N LEU A 204 -29.40 5.45 12.86
CA LEU A 204 -28.20 6.28 13.03
C LEU A 204 -27.75 6.79 11.67
N TYR A 205 -27.53 8.10 11.56
CA TYR A 205 -27.01 8.73 10.35
C TYR A 205 -25.66 9.38 10.65
N LEU A 206 -24.66 9.11 9.80
CA LEU A 206 -23.27 9.48 10.01
C LEU A 206 -22.57 10.10 8.77
N ALA A 207 -23.23 10.18 7.63
CA ALA A 207 -22.64 10.68 6.38
C ALA A 207 -22.19 12.16 6.49
N GLY A 208 -21.34 12.59 5.59
CA GLY A 208 -20.83 13.98 5.54
C GLY A 208 -19.82 14.35 6.62
N ASN A 209 -19.32 13.39 7.40
CA ASN A 209 -18.26 13.60 8.38
C ASN A 209 -16.87 13.27 7.78
N PRO A 210 -15.79 13.93 8.22
CA PRO A 210 -14.43 13.68 7.72
C PRO A 210 -13.80 12.43 8.37
N TRP A 211 -14.29 11.25 8.05
CA TRP A 211 -13.88 9.99 8.66
C TRP A 211 -12.43 9.63 8.39
N ASN A 212 -11.68 9.30 9.43
CA ASN A 212 -10.32 8.77 9.33
C ASN A 212 -10.36 7.24 9.31
N CYS A 213 -10.32 6.64 8.12
CA CYS A 213 -10.38 5.19 7.94
C CYS A 213 -9.11 4.43 8.35
N THR A 214 -8.06 5.12 8.78
CA THR A 214 -6.94 4.46 9.46
C THR A 214 -7.35 3.94 10.85
N ARG A 215 -8.36 4.53 11.46
CA ARG A 215 -8.93 4.16 12.76
C ARG A 215 -9.79 2.90 12.67
N ASN A 216 -10.26 2.44 13.82
CA ASN A 216 -10.95 1.16 13.93
C ASN A 216 -12.48 1.32 13.82
N PHE A 217 -13.04 1.06 12.64
CA PHE A 217 -14.48 0.98 12.41
C PHE A 217 -14.98 -0.46 12.17
N LYS A 218 -14.17 -1.47 12.50
CA LYS A 218 -14.49 -2.89 12.26
C LYS A 218 -15.78 -3.36 12.92
N TRP A 219 -16.23 -2.67 13.99
CA TRP A 219 -17.49 -3.00 14.66
C TRP A 219 -18.69 -2.93 13.71
N MET A 220 -18.67 -2.07 12.69
CA MET A 220 -19.76 -1.98 11.70
C MET A 220 -19.95 -3.27 10.90
N LEU A 221 -18.90 -4.05 10.71
CA LEU A 221 -18.92 -5.34 10.01
C LEU A 221 -18.98 -6.53 10.96
N LEU A 222 -18.30 -6.46 12.12
CA LEU A 222 -18.21 -7.54 13.09
C LEU A 222 -19.45 -7.65 14.02
N GLN A 223 -20.21 -6.57 14.16
CA GLN A 223 -21.43 -6.51 14.95
C GLN A 223 -22.60 -6.12 14.03
N PRO A 224 -23.11 -7.06 13.22
CA PRO A 224 -24.08 -6.74 12.17
C PRO A 224 -25.37 -6.11 12.71
N GLU A 225 -25.81 -6.44 13.92
CA GLU A 225 -26.96 -5.80 14.58
C GLU A 225 -26.72 -4.30 14.82
N LYS A 226 -25.48 -3.87 15.13
CA LYS A 226 -25.14 -2.47 15.33
C LYS A 226 -24.80 -1.77 14.02
N GLY A 227 -24.17 -2.47 13.09
CA GLY A 227 -23.86 -1.94 11.75
C GLY A 227 -25.11 -1.63 10.93
N ARG A 228 -26.19 -2.41 11.08
CA ARG A 228 -27.48 -2.18 10.40
C ARG A 228 -28.21 -0.94 10.90
N LEU A 229 -27.93 -0.49 12.12
CA LEU A 229 -28.50 0.75 12.65
C LEU A 229 -27.98 1.98 11.90
N VAL A 230 -26.80 1.90 11.26
CA VAL A 230 -26.24 2.98 10.43
C VAL A 230 -26.90 2.91 9.06
N VAL A 231 -27.88 3.79 8.82
CA VAL A 231 -28.72 3.80 7.61
C VAL A 231 -27.92 4.20 6.37
N ASP A 232 -27.09 5.22 6.50
CA ASP A 232 -26.30 5.84 5.45
C ASP A 232 -24.87 5.29 5.39
N ARG A 233 -24.66 4.05 5.83
CA ARG A 233 -23.34 3.41 5.93
C ARG A 233 -22.57 3.36 4.59
N ASP A 234 -23.29 3.26 3.47
CA ASP A 234 -22.70 3.18 2.14
C ASP A 234 -22.24 4.55 1.63
N GLU A 235 -22.68 5.64 2.28
CA GLU A 235 -22.29 7.02 2.02
C GLU A 235 -21.10 7.49 2.87
N LEU A 236 -20.57 6.64 3.76
CA LEU A 236 -19.44 6.99 4.62
C LEU A 236 -18.14 6.98 3.82
N ILE A 237 -17.54 8.14 3.65
CA ILE A 237 -16.34 8.35 2.83
C ILE A 237 -15.14 8.67 3.72
N CYS A 238 -13.99 8.05 3.40
CA CYS A 238 -12.72 8.32 4.05
C CYS A 238 -12.13 9.65 3.57
N THR A 239 -11.62 10.46 4.50
CA THR A 239 -10.96 11.74 4.20
C THR A 239 -9.49 11.74 4.56
N ASP A 240 -9.00 10.69 5.23
CA ASP A 240 -7.58 10.56 5.53
C ASP A 240 -6.73 10.39 4.27
N ARG A 241 -5.47 10.86 4.30
CA ARG A 241 -4.55 10.86 3.17
C ARG A 241 -4.38 9.47 2.53
N LYS A 242 -4.49 8.40 3.31
CA LYS A 242 -4.23 7.03 2.86
C LYS A 242 -5.38 6.44 2.04
N TYR A 243 -6.63 6.75 2.43
CA TYR A 243 -7.84 6.18 1.82
C TYR A 243 -8.80 7.25 1.31
N LYS A 244 -8.30 8.44 1.00
CA LYS A 244 -9.11 9.57 0.53
C LYS A 244 -10.11 9.15 -0.55
N GLU A 245 -11.36 9.59 -0.42
CA GLU A 245 -12.46 9.33 -1.35
C GLU A 245 -12.86 7.85 -1.51
N ARG A 246 -12.47 6.99 -0.54
CA ARG A 246 -12.89 5.58 -0.54
C ARG A 246 -14.05 5.38 0.43
N GLN A 247 -14.97 4.50 0.06
CA GLN A 247 -16.04 4.08 0.97
C GLN A 247 -15.43 3.40 2.21
N MET A 248 -15.87 3.83 3.39
CA MET A 248 -15.36 3.31 4.66
C MET A 248 -15.56 1.79 4.79
N LEU A 249 -16.74 1.28 4.43
CA LEU A 249 -17.05 -0.15 4.55
C LEU A 249 -16.15 -1.00 3.67
N LEU A 250 -15.85 -0.54 2.45
CA LEU A 250 -14.93 -1.21 1.54
C LEU A 250 -13.53 -1.31 2.15
N VAL A 251 -13.02 -0.20 2.71
CA VAL A 251 -11.72 -0.16 3.40
C VAL A 251 -11.70 -1.13 4.58
N MET A 252 -12.77 -1.16 5.39
CA MET A 252 -12.86 -2.06 6.54
C MET A 252 -12.96 -3.54 6.12
N HIS A 253 -13.71 -3.84 5.05
CA HIS A 253 -13.83 -5.17 4.49
C HIS A 253 -12.46 -5.71 4.07
N TYR A 254 -11.71 -4.96 3.27
CA TYR A 254 -10.36 -5.37 2.84
C TYR A 254 -9.39 -5.55 4.00
N LYS A 255 -9.44 -4.68 5.01
CA LYS A 255 -8.61 -4.84 6.22
C LYS A 255 -8.93 -6.10 7.01
N LEU A 256 -10.21 -6.48 7.09
CA LEU A 256 -10.63 -7.70 7.79
C LEU A 256 -10.25 -8.94 7.00
N GLU A 257 -10.46 -8.92 5.68
CA GLU A 257 -10.12 -10.02 4.80
C GLU A 257 -8.61 -10.28 4.79
N LEU A 258 -7.79 -9.23 4.63
CA LEU A 258 -6.34 -9.34 4.72
C LEU A 258 -5.89 -9.94 6.06
N LYS A 259 -6.47 -9.47 7.16
CA LYS A 259 -6.17 -10.03 8.49
C LYS A 259 -6.53 -11.50 8.58
N ARG A 260 -7.69 -11.89 8.02
CA ARG A 260 -8.16 -13.29 8.00
C ARG A 260 -7.18 -14.17 7.21
N GLN A 261 -6.80 -13.77 6.00
CA GLN A 261 -5.87 -14.51 5.15
C GLN A 261 -4.52 -14.69 5.84
N CYS A 262 -3.93 -13.63 6.41
CA CYS A 262 -2.64 -13.71 7.09
C CYS A 262 -2.68 -14.56 8.38
N GLN A 263 -3.80 -14.59 9.10
CA GLN A 263 -3.94 -15.42 10.30
C GLN A 263 -4.24 -16.88 9.99
N TRP A 264 -4.90 -17.15 8.88
CA TRP A 264 -5.28 -18.51 8.45
C TRP A 264 -4.08 -19.32 7.96
N HIS A 265 -3.18 -18.67 7.19
CA HIS A 265 -2.00 -19.34 6.65
C HIS A 265 -0.87 -19.37 7.67
N GLU A 266 -0.36 -20.57 7.92
CA GLU A 266 0.66 -20.84 8.93
C GLU A 266 1.94 -20.03 8.67
N ASP A 267 2.37 -19.98 7.41
CA ASP A 267 3.55 -19.22 6.96
C ASP A 267 3.44 -17.71 7.25
N LEU A 268 2.23 -17.14 7.35
CA LEU A 268 2.01 -15.71 7.54
C LEU A 268 1.55 -15.32 8.94
N ARG A 269 1.28 -16.28 9.82
CA ARG A 269 0.68 -16.04 11.14
C ARG A 269 1.44 -15.01 11.98
N ASN A 270 2.78 -15.02 11.89
CA ASN A 270 3.66 -14.11 12.62
C ASN A 270 4.06 -12.88 11.80
N CYS A 271 3.70 -12.83 10.52
CA CYS A 271 3.97 -11.68 9.66
C CYS A 271 3.00 -10.53 9.93
N THR A 272 3.43 -9.32 9.64
CA THR A 272 2.58 -8.12 9.66
C THR A 272 2.05 -7.84 8.26
N CYS A 273 0.74 -7.99 8.08
CA CYS A 273 0.08 -7.70 6.80
C CYS A 273 -0.64 -6.37 6.87
N LEU A 274 -0.31 -5.47 5.95
CA LEU A 274 -0.85 -4.12 5.91
C LEU A 274 -1.41 -3.80 4.53
N MET A 275 -2.59 -3.22 4.48
CA MET A 275 -3.10 -2.61 3.26
C MET A 275 -2.38 -1.29 3.03
N HIS A 276 -1.64 -1.17 1.93
CA HIS A 276 -0.87 0.01 1.59
C HIS A 276 -1.74 1.08 0.92
N HIS A 277 -2.50 0.70 -0.08
CA HIS A 277 -3.30 1.60 -0.90
C HIS A 277 -4.51 0.87 -1.50
N ILE A 278 -5.49 1.61 -2.02
CA ILE A 278 -6.58 1.10 -2.86
C ILE A 278 -6.57 1.89 -4.15
N LEU A 279 -6.45 1.20 -5.28
CA LEU A 279 -6.41 1.84 -6.59
C LEU A 279 -7.69 2.64 -6.88
N PRO A 280 -7.60 3.88 -7.41
CA PRO A 280 -8.77 4.76 -7.57
C PRO A 280 -9.83 4.23 -8.53
N LYS A 281 -9.41 3.67 -9.67
CA LYS A 281 -10.32 3.27 -10.76
C LYS A 281 -10.88 1.85 -10.60
N THR A 282 -10.07 0.93 -10.09
CA THR A 282 -10.42 -0.50 -10.01
C THR A 282 -10.86 -0.94 -8.64
N HIS A 283 -10.67 -0.09 -7.61
CA HIS A 283 -10.90 -0.39 -6.20
C HIS A 283 -10.13 -1.62 -5.68
N ILE A 284 -9.06 -2.03 -6.37
CA ILE A 284 -8.21 -3.15 -5.97
C ILE A 284 -7.33 -2.72 -4.80
N PRO A 285 -7.31 -3.44 -3.68
CA PRO A 285 -6.42 -3.16 -2.56
C PRO A 285 -5.00 -3.66 -2.87
N LEU A 286 -3.98 -2.89 -2.48
CA LEU A 286 -2.59 -3.28 -2.58
C LEU A 286 -2.03 -3.56 -1.18
N TYR A 287 -1.33 -4.71 -1.04
CA TYR A 287 -0.88 -5.21 0.25
C TYR A 287 0.64 -5.22 0.37
N THR A 288 1.10 -4.98 1.60
CA THR A 288 2.47 -5.18 2.05
C THR A 288 2.47 -6.28 3.11
N VAL A 289 3.31 -7.30 2.91
CA VAL A 289 3.55 -8.37 3.87
C VAL A 289 4.97 -8.21 4.41
N ASN A 290 5.09 -8.08 5.73
CA ASN A 290 6.39 -7.97 6.40
C ASN A 290 6.59 -9.17 7.33
N CYS A 291 7.57 -10.00 6.98
CA CYS A 291 8.01 -11.20 7.69
C CYS A 291 9.48 -11.09 8.13
N SER A 292 10.00 -9.89 8.37
CA SER A 292 11.40 -9.70 8.80
C SER A 292 11.65 -10.23 10.21
N HIS A 293 12.87 -10.71 10.46
CA HIS A 293 13.34 -11.22 11.76
C HIS A 293 12.56 -12.43 12.32
N LEU A 294 11.99 -13.27 11.45
CA LEU A 294 11.16 -14.41 11.86
C LEU A 294 11.82 -15.79 11.62
N GLN A 295 13.14 -15.80 11.30
CA GLN A 295 13.93 -17.02 11.07
C GLN A 295 13.37 -17.90 9.91
N PHE A 296 12.82 -17.29 8.89
CA PHE A 296 12.39 -18.01 7.69
C PHE A 296 13.58 -18.61 6.95
N HIS A 297 13.46 -19.91 6.60
CA HIS A 297 14.43 -20.62 5.75
C HIS A 297 14.05 -20.64 4.27
N ARG A 298 12.79 -20.37 3.96
CA ARG A 298 12.22 -20.33 2.61
C ARG A 298 11.19 -19.23 2.48
N LEU A 299 10.95 -18.79 1.27
CA LEU A 299 9.88 -17.84 0.97
C LEU A 299 8.51 -18.45 1.30
N PRO A 300 7.54 -17.68 1.83
CA PRO A 300 6.18 -18.15 2.10
C PRO A 300 5.55 -18.81 0.87
N ALA A 301 4.89 -19.95 1.06
CA ALA A 301 4.23 -20.65 -0.04
C ALA A 301 2.98 -19.91 -0.52
N PHE A 302 2.34 -19.14 0.37
CA PHE A 302 1.16 -18.32 0.10
C PHE A 302 1.45 -16.84 0.38
N LEU A 303 0.91 -15.98 -0.47
CA LEU A 303 0.77 -14.53 -0.22
C LEU A 303 -0.67 -14.12 -0.54
N PRO A 304 -1.26 -13.17 0.22
CA PRO A 304 -2.56 -12.60 -0.11
C PRO A 304 -2.59 -12.05 -1.53
N ASP A 305 -3.71 -12.23 -2.22
CA ASP A 305 -3.89 -11.66 -3.55
C ASP A 305 -3.64 -10.16 -3.54
N ASN A 306 -3.05 -9.63 -4.61
CA ASN A 306 -2.62 -8.23 -4.72
C ASN A 306 -1.54 -7.79 -3.72
N THR A 307 -0.75 -8.72 -3.19
CA THR A 307 0.49 -8.37 -2.48
C THR A 307 1.49 -7.79 -3.48
N THR A 308 1.84 -6.52 -3.31
CA THR A 308 2.80 -5.82 -4.18
C THR A 308 4.16 -5.67 -3.53
N THR A 309 4.23 -5.74 -2.21
CA THR A 309 5.47 -5.58 -1.45
C THR A 309 5.63 -6.72 -0.45
N LEU A 310 6.75 -7.44 -0.55
CA LEU A 310 7.19 -8.41 0.45
C LEU A 310 8.48 -7.95 1.10
N VAL A 311 8.46 -7.78 2.42
CA VAL A 311 9.62 -7.45 3.25
C VAL A 311 9.96 -8.68 4.09
N ILE A 312 11.12 -9.28 3.83
CA ILE A 312 11.52 -10.52 4.49
C ILE A 312 13.02 -10.49 4.85
N ASN A 313 13.46 -9.30 5.31
CA ASN A 313 14.83 -9.04 5.72
C ASN A 313 15.20 -9.83 6.98
N ASP A 314 16.50 -10.02 7.20
CA ASP A 314 17.06 -10.62 8.42
C ASP A 314 16.47 -11.99 8.71
N ASN A 315 16.51 -12.88 7.70
CA ASN A 315 16.09 -14.27 7.76
C ASN A 315 17.21 -15.20 7.25
N MET A 316 16.91 -16.46 7.07
CA MET A 316 17.86 -17.48 6.60
C MET A 316 17.49 -18.03 5.21
N ILE A 317 16.89 -17.20 4.35
CA ILE A 317 16.41 -17.61 3.02
C ILE A 317 17.60 -17.79 2.09
N SER A 318 17.67 -18.96 1.47
CA SER A 318 18.68 -19.31 0.47
C SER A 318 18.11 -19.52 -0.94
N ASP A 319 16.83 -19.89 -1.03
CA ASP A 319 16.13 -20.20 -2.27
C ASP A 319 15.05 -19.17 -2.59
N ILE A 320 15.11 -18.62 -3.80
CA ILE A 320 14.15 -17.64 -4.34
C ILE A 320 13.38 -18.14 -5.56
N ASN A 321 13.41 -19.45 -5.85
CA ASN A 321 12.64 -20.07 -6.94
C ASN A 321 11.14 -19.74 -6.93
N PRO A 322 10.46 -19.53 -5.77
CA PRO A 322 9.07 -19.12 -5.77
C PRO A 322 8.77 -17.84 -6.57
N LEU A 323 9.74 -16.96 -6.77
CA LEU A 323 9.57 -15.76 -7.64
C LEU A 323 9.33 -16.12 -9.10
N ARG A 324 9.83 -17.28 -9.54
CA ARG A 324 9.64 -17.82 -10.89
C ARG A 324 8.37 -18.65 -11.01
N ASP A 325 8.16 -19.57 -10.07
CA ASP A 325 7.24 -20.69 -10.25
C ASP A 325 5.92 -20.54 -9.49
N ASN A 326 5.87 -19.67 -8.46
CA ASN A 326 4.67 -19.52 -7.63
C ASN A 326 3.81 -18.33 -8.08
N PRO A 327 2.54 -18.56 -8.50
CA PRO A 327 1.65 -17.52 -9.01
C PRO A 327 1.34 -16.42 -7.98
N HIS A 328 1.43 -16.70 -6.67
CA HIS A 328 1.22 -15.69 -5.62
C HIS A 328 2.26 -14.55 -5.64
N TYR A 329 3.42 -14.78 -6.28
CA TYR A 329 4.48 -13.77 -6.41
C TYR A 329 4.34 -12.89 -7.64
N ARG A 330 3.41 -13.21 -8.55
CA ARG A 330 3.26 -12.50 -9.84
C ARG A 330 3.04 -11.00 -9.71
N HIS A 331 2.35 -10.57 -8.65
CA HIS A 331 2.04 -9.15 -8.39
C HIS A 331 3.02 -8.48 -7.44
N VAL A 332 4.00 -9.22 -6.90
CA VAL A 332 5.03 -8.66 -6.03
C VAL A 332 6.04 -7.92 -6.88
N VAL A 333 6.05 -6.60 -6.79
CA VAL A 333 7.00 -5.73 -7.52
C VAL A 333 8.12 -5.19 -6.62
N ASP A 334 7.90 -5.19 -5.31
CA ASP A 334 8.90 -4.79 -4.32
C ASP A 334 9.29 -5.99 -3.48
N MET A 335 10.55 -6.40 -3.58
CA MET A 335 11.11 -7.52 -2.83
C MET A 335 12.28 -7.04 -1.98
N GLN A 336 12.15 -7.16 -0.66
CA GLN A 336 13.20 -6.84 0.29
C GLN A 336 13.73 -8.12 0.96
N LEU A 337 14.95 -8.49 0.61
CA LEU A 337 15.64 -9.72 1.02
C LEU A 337 16.99 -9.42 1.70
N GLU A 338 17.14 -8.23 2.30
CA GLU A 338 18.38 -7.83 2.97
C GLU A 338 18.75 -8.81 4.09
N ASN A 339 20.04 -9.10 4.23
CA ASN A 339 20.60 -9.99 5.26
C ASN A 339 19.95 -11.38 5.28
N ASN A 340 20.01 -12.08 4.16
CA ASN A 340 19.63 -13.48 4.00
C ASN A 340 20.84 -14.34 3.55
N HIS A 341 20.61 -15.56 3.13
CA HIS A 341 21.65 -16.51 2.72
C HIS A 341 21.60 -16.84 1.22
N ILE A 342 21.08 -15.93 0.40
CA ILE A 342 20.94 -16.12 -1.04
C ILE A 342 22.34 -16.13 -1.68
N SER A 343 22.67 -17.21 -2.36
CA SER A 343 23.96 -17.41 -3.02
C SER A 343 23.87 -17.36 -4.55
N ASN A 344 22.69 -17.53 -5.12
CA ASN A 344 22.44 -17.55 -6.56
C ASN A 344 21.10 -16.89 -6.90
N VAL A 345 21.08 -16.13 -7.99
CA VAL A 345 19.89 -15.49 -8.57
C VAL A 345 19.70 -15.85 -10.06
N ASP A 346 20.50 -16.78 -10.59
CA ASP A 346 20.48 -17.14 -12.02
C ASP A 346 19.15 -17.76 -12.45
N ASN A 347 18.41 -18.36 -11.50
CA ASN A 347 17.09 -18.93 -11.74
C ASN A 347 16.02 -17.87 -12.08
N LEU A 348 16.30 -16.59 -11.85
CA LEU A 348 15.41 -15.48 -12.21
C LEU A 348 15.63 -14.99 -13.64
N GLU A 349 16.67 -15.47 -14.32
CA GLU A 349 16.93 -15.13 -15.71
C GLU A 349 15.72 -15.45 -16.59
N ASP A 350 15.35 -14.54 -17.49
CA ASP A 350 14.21 -14.63 -18.41
C ASP A 350 12.84 -14.75 -17.72
N THR A 351 12.74 -14.52 -16.42
CA THR A 351 11.45 -14.55 -15.73
C THR A 351 10.70 -13.24 -15.89
N TYR A 352 9.36 -13.35 -15.98
CA TYR A 352 8.48 -12.18 -15.95
C TYR A 352 8.77 -11.29 -14.73
N TRP A 353 9.09 -11.88 -13.58
CA TRP A 353 9.34 -11.15 -12.35
C TRP A 353 10.56 -10.22 -12.45
N LEU A 354 11.68 -10.72 -13.00
CA LEU A 354 12.91 -9.93 -13.15
C LEU A 354 12.73 -8.77 -14.13
N GLN A 355 11.86 -8.93 -15.13
CA GLN A 355 11.55 -7.88 -16.10
C GLN A 355 10.53 -6.83 -15.59
N ASN A 356 9.90 -7.05 -14.42
CA ASN A 356 8.81 -6.19 -13.94
C ASN A 356 8.96 -5.73 -12.48
N PHE A 357 10.06 -6.05 -11.80
CA PHE A 357 10.27 -5.58 -10.43
C PHE A 357 10.47 -4.06 -10.39
N ARG A 358 10.04 -3.44 -9.30
CA ARG A 358 10.27 -2.03 -8.98
C ARG A 358 11.40 -1.86 -7.97
N LEU A 359 11.44 -2.71 -6.96
CA LEU A 359 12.46 -2.73 -5.93
C LEU A 359 12.97 -4.15 -5.71
N LEU A 360 14.29 -4.34 -5.77
CA LEU A 360 14.97 -5.57 -5.40
C LEU A 360 16.13 -5.26 -4.45
N ASN A 361 16.01 -5.66 -3.20
CA ASN A 361 17.06 -5.51 -2.22
C ASN A 361 17.70 -6.86 -1.90
N LEU A 362 18.92 -7.07 -2.40
CA LEU A 362 19.75 -8.27 -2.18
C LEU A 362 20.98 -7.96 -1.31
N ARG A 363 20.99 -6.83 -0.64
CA ARG A 363 22.10 -6.42 0.22
C ARG A 363 22.33 -7.41 1.36
N GLY A 364 23.62 -7.67 1.69
CA GLY A 364 23.95 -8.51 2.84
C GLY A 364 23.59 -9.99 2.64
N ASN A 365 23.73 -10.51 1.42
CA ASN A 365 23.53 -11.92 1.10
C ASN A 365 24.87 -12.63 0.81
N ASN A 366 24.83 -13.84 0.29
CA ASN A 366 26.01 -14.67 -0.01
C ASN A 366 26.33 -14.72 -1.52
N LEU A 367 25.94 -13.70 -2.27
CA LEU A 367 26.14 -13.64 -3.71
C LEU A 367 27.63 -13.47 -4.04
N ARG A 368 28.18 -14.41 -4.79
CA ARG A 368 29.57 -14.37 -5.28
C ARG A 368 29.69 -13.99 -6.75
N LYS A 369 28.72 -14.40 -7.53
CA LYS A 369 28.61 -14.17 -8.99
C LYS A 369 27.15 -13.92 -9.35
N LEU A 370 26.93 -13.33 -10.50
CA LEU A 370 25.63 -13.23 -11.16
C LEU A 370 25.84 -13.16 -12.68
N HIS A 371 24.83 -13.49 -13.45
CA HIS A 371 24.85 -13.33 -14.89
C HIS A 371 24.59 -11.86 -15.24
N VAL A 372 25.70 -11.06 -15.34
CA VAL A 372 25.61 -9.60 -15.55
C VAL A 372 24.82 -9.26 -16.81
N TYR A 373 24.95 -10.05 -17.90
CA TYR A 373 24.22 -9.82 -19.14
C TYR A 373 22.70 -10.01 -18.98
N ALA A 374 22.28 -11.00 -18.20
CA ALA A 374 20.86 -11.25 -17.95
C ALA A 374 20.22 -10.12 -17.15
N LEU A 375 20.96 -9.61 -16.16
CA LEU A 375 20.52 -8.47 -15.38
C LEU A 375 20.56 -7.17 -16.22
N ASP A 376 21.53 -7.00 -17.09
CA ASP A 376 21.61 -5.85 -18.01
C ASP A 376 20.41 -5.83 -18.95
N ASN A 377 20.10 -6.95 -19.61
CA ASN A 377 18.92 -7.09 -20.47
C ASN A 377 17.62 -6.84 -19.70
N ALA A 378 17.48 -7.44 -18.51
CA ALA A 378 16.28 -7.26 -17.69
C ALA A 378 16.09 -5.82 -17.27
N LEU A 379 17.15 -5.09 -16.91
CA LEU A 379 17.06 -3.67 -16.54
C LEU A 379 16.82 -2.74 -17.74
N GLU A 380 17.27 -3.13 -18.93
CA GLU A 380 17.01 -2.39 -20.16
C GLU A 380 15.54 -2.45 -20.58
N ASP A 381 14.90 -3.61 -20.40
CA ASP A 381 13.49 -3.83 -20.74
C ASP A 381 12.53 -3.41 -19.60
N ASN A 382 13.01 -3.24 -18.37
CA ASN A 382 12.19 -2.95 -17.19
C ASN A 382 12.05 -1.45 -16.93
N GLU A 383 11.02 -0.84 -17.49
CA GLU A 383 10.67 0.57 -17.24
C GLU A 383 10.29 0.87 -15.78
N ASN A 384 9.94 -0.13 -14.99
CA ASN A 384 9.48 0.02 -13.60
C ASN A 384 10.62 -0.02 -12.58
N ALA A 385 11.83 -0.48 -12.95
CA ALA A 385 12.95 -0.64 -12.04
C ALA A 385 13.39 0.72 -11.47
N ASN A 386 13.27 0.87 -10.16
CA ASN A 386 13.60 2.10 -9.44
C ASN A 386 14.73 1.92 -8.43
N LEU A 387 14.83 0.74 -7.83
CA LEU A 387 15.82 0.47 -6.79
C LEU A 387 16.34 -0.96 -6.85
N LEU A 388 17.64 -1.11 -7.00
CA LEU A 388 18.39 -2.36 -6.86
C LEU A 388 19.52 -2.15 -5.87
N LEU A 389 19.63 -3.02 -4.85
CA LEU A 389 20.69 -2.97 -3.85
C LEU A 389 21.48 -4.27 -3.86
N LEU A 390 22.81 -4.16 -4.02
CA LEU A 390 23.73 -5.29 -4.24
C LEU A 390 24.94 -5.31 -3.27
N SER A 391 25.11 -4.28 -2.43
CA SER A 391 26.25 -4.18 -1.52
C SER A 391 26.24 -5.25 -0.41
N ARG A 392 27.36 -5.38 0.31
CA ARG A 392 27.56 -6.35 1.40
C ARG A 392 27.37 -7.81 0.99
N ASN A 393 27.66 -8.13 -0.27
CA ASN A 393 27.78 -9.48 -0.78
C ASN A 393 29.25 -9.82 -1.01
N PRO A 394 29.68 -11.08 -0.85
CA PRO A 394 31.05 -11.51 -1.06
C PRO A 394 31.35 -11.72 -2.54
N TRP A 395 31.24 -10.65 -3.35
CA TRP A 395 31.44 -10.71 -4.80
C TRP A 395 32.86 -11.17 -5.13
N HIS A 396 32.98 -12.24 -5.90
CA HIS A 396 34.25 -12.75 -6.40
C HIS A 396 34.55 -12.13 -7.77
N CYS A 397 35.37 -11.10 -7.77
CA CYS A 397 35.64 -10.32 -8.98
C CYS A 397 36.83 -10.92 -9.78
N THR A 398 36.50 -11.85 -10.66
CA THR A 398 37.46 -12.25 -11.71
C THR A 398 37.63 -11.13 -12.76
N CYS A 399 38.70 -11.16 -13.54
CA CYS A 399 38.97 -10.20 -14.59
C CYS A 399 37.75 -9.95 -15.52
N LYS A 400 37.05 -11.03 -15.91
CA LYS A 400 35.88 -10.95 -16.78
C LYS A 400 34.64 -10.45 -16.04
N PHE A 401 34.34 -11.01 -14.87
CA PHE A 401 33.12 -10.67 -14.09
C PHE A 401 33.22 -9.26 -13.51
N GLY A 402 34.34 -8.91 -12.87
CA GLY A 402 34.52 -7.60 -12.24
C GLY A 402 34.41 -6.44 -13.24
N SER A 403 35.00 -6.58 -14.45
CA SER A 403 34.86 -5.57 -15.50
C SER A 403 33.42 -5.35 -15.94
N ARG A 404 32.68 -6.43 -16.19
CA ARG A 404 31.27 -6.34 -16.57
C ARG A 404 30.38 -5.81 -15.44
N MET A 405 30.65 -6.22 -14.20
CA MET A 405 29.94 -5.69 -13.02
C MET A 405 30.15 -4.18 -12.88
N ARG A 406 31.38 -3.70 -13.09
CA ARG A 406 31.67 -2.26 -13.09
C ARG A 406 30.91 -1.49 -14.18
N GLU A 407 30.82 -2.03 -15.38
CA GLU A 407 30.05 -1.46 -16.50
C GLU A 407 28.56 -1.36 -16.11
N LEU A 408 27.97 -2.44 -15.57
CA LEU A 408 26.58 -2.47 -15.12
C LEU A 408 26.31 -1.43 -14.03
N LEU A 409 27.16 -1.38 -12.98
CA LEU A 409 27.03 -0.41 -11.89
C LEU A 409 27.16 1.04 -12.36
N THR A 410 27.94 1.29 -13.41
CA THR A 410 28.10 2.62 -14.00
C THR A 410 26.90 2.99 -14.88
N LYS A 411 26.41 2.04 -15.71
CA LYS A 411 25.25 2.21 -16.60
C LYS A 411 23.98 2.50 -15.80
N TYR A 412 23.74 1.77 -14.71
CA TYR A 412 22.51 1.83 -13.91
C TYR A 412 22.71 2.50 -12.54
N LYS A 413 23.58 3.50 -12.44
CA LYS A 413 23.88 4.21 -11.18
C LYS A 413 22.65 4.80 -10.48
N ASP A 414 21.63 5.16 -11.25
CA ASP A 414 20.39 5.76 -10.73
C ASP A 414 19.44 4.70 -10.14
N ILE A 415 19.54 3.46 -10.61
CA ILE A 415 18.78 2.31 -10.11
C ILE A 415 19.58 1.60 -9.02
N VAL A 416 20.88 1.34 -9.18
CA VAL A 416 21.74 0.68 -8.19
C VAL A 416 22.30 1.73 -7.24
N ARG A 417 21.50 2.17 -6.29
CA ARG A 417 21.85 3.30 -5.41
C ARG A 417 23.00 3.03 -4.45
N ASP A 418 23.32 1.77 -4.19
CA ASP A 418 24.45 1.36 -3.35
C ASP A 418 25.69 0.92 -4.15
N ALA A 419 25.75 1.26 -5.44
CA ALA A 419 26.83 0.91 -6.36
C ALA A 419 28.23 1.22 -5.80
N TRP A 420 28.42 2.37 -5.12
CA TRP A 420 29.66 2.77 -4.49
C TRP A 420 30.09 1.89 -3.29
N ASN A 421 29.16 1.12 -2.74
CA ASN A 421 29.39 0.21 -1.62
C ASN A 421 29.50 -1.25 -2.04
N VAL A 422 29.39 -1.54 -3.34
CA VAL A 422 29.62 -2.88 -3.88
C VAL A 422 31.12 -3.15 -3.91
N SER A 423 31.57 -4.20 -3.21
CA SER A 423 32.97 -4.53 -3.03
C SER A 423 33.27 -5.93 -3.51
N CYS A 424 34.43 -6.11 -4.15
CA CYS A 424 35.03 -7.39 -4.48
C CYS A 424 35.69 -7.99 -3.24
N THR A 425 35.60 -9.28 -3.06
CA THR A 425 36.33 -10.03 -2.03
C THR A 425 37.45 -10.80 -2.69
N TYR A 426 38.67 -10.55 -2.30
CA TYR A 426 39.89 -11.26 -2.72
C TYR A 426 40.48 -12.00 -1.53
N ARG A 427 41.05 -13.17 -1.75
CA ARG A 427 41.92 -13.84 -0.78
C ARG A 427 43.34 -13.50 -1.10
N LEU A 428 44.04 -12.83 -0.20
CA LEU A 428 45.49 -12.66 -0.23
C LEU A 428 46.02 -13.35 1.05
N ASP A 429 46.65 -14.48 0.89
CA ASP A 429 47.12 -15.35 1.99
C ASP A 429 45.96 -15.67 2.99
N ASP A 430 46.12 -15.30 4.25
CA ASP A 430 45.07 -15.53 5.29
C ASP A 430 44.10 -14.33 5.44
N ASP A 431 44.35 -13.20 4.75
CA ASP A 431 43.52 -11.99 4.87
C ASP A 431 42.53 -11.84 3.71
N GLN A 432 41.31 -11.41 4.03
CA GLN A 432 40.30 -11.02 3.04
C GLN A 432 40.42 -9.53 2.71
N LEU A 433 40.85 -9.22 1.52
CA LEU A 433 40.87 -7.83 1.02
C LEU A 433 39.54 -7.47 0.38
N LEU A 434 38.93 -6.39 0.85
CA LEU A 434 37.72 -5.79 0.28
C LEU A 434 38.08 -4.57 -0.55
N ALA A 435 37.84 -4.62 -1.84
CA ALA A 435 38.09 -3.49 -2.75
C ALA A 435 36.79 -3.10 -3.48
N LYS A 436 36.49 -1.81 -3.53
CA LYS A 436 35.26 -1.32 -4.18
C LYS A 436 35.34 -1.53 -5.70
N VAL A 437 34.29 -2.13 -6.29
CA VAL A 437 34.21 -2.44 -7.72
C VAL A 437 34.46 -1.20 -8.61
N LEU A 438 33.86 -0.07 -8.26
CA LEU A 438 33.93 1.16 -9.04
C LEU A 438 35.32 1.84 -8.97
N THR A 439 36.13 1.59 -7.93
CA THR A 439 37.47 2.17 -7.79
C THR A 439 38.55 1.35 -8.48
N LEU A 440 38.34 0.06 -8.72
CA LEU A 440 39.32 -0.82 -9.34
C LEU A 440 39.38 -0.62 -10.84
N SER A 441 40.62 -0.50 -11.37
CA SER A 441 40.85 -0.56 -12.80
C SER A 441 40.76 -2.01 -13.33
N ARG A 442 40.56 -2.17 -14.63
CA ARG A 442 40.52 -3.51 -15.24
C ARG A 442 41.86 -4.28 -15.02
N GLN A 443 42.99 -3.59 -15.07
CA GLN A 443 44.29 -4.23 -14.85
C GLN A 443 44.42 -4.73 -13.41
N GLU A 444 44.03 -3.93 -12.43
CA GLU A 444 44.02 -4.34 -11.01
C GLU A 444 43.14 -5.54 -10.78
N MET A 445 41.91 -5.55 -11.32
CA MET A 445 41.00 -6.69 -11.21
C MET A 445 41.60 -7.97 -11.82
N CYS A 446 42.30 -7.84 -12.97
CA CYS A 446 42.93 -8.98 -13.62
C CYS A 446 44.15 -9.49 -12.84
N ASN A 447 44.96 -8.59 -12.29
CA ASN A 447 46.15 -8.96 -11.50
C ASN A 447 45.78 -9.63 -10.18
N LEU A 448 44.77 -9.10 -9.47
CA LEU A 448 44.25 -9.68 -8.24
C LEU A 448 43.57 -11.04 -8.45
N SER A 449 43.08 -11.32 -9.66
CA SER A 449 42.42 -12.62 -9.98
C SER A 449 43.40 -13.71 -10.39
N LEU A 450 44.65 -13.38 -10.70
CA LEU A 450 45.70 -14.35 -11.11
C LEU A 450 46.16 -15.24 -9.96
N ASP A 451 45.90 -14.84 -8.71
CA ASP A 451 46.32 -15.60 -7.52
C ASP A 451 45.39 -16.77 -7.18
N ASP A 452 44.27 -16.95 -7.90
CA ASP A 452 43.39 -18.09 -7.78
C ASP A 452 43.93 -19.25 -8.66
N GLY A 453 44.99 -19.88 -8.15
CA GLY A 453 45.75 -21.04 -8.64
C GLY A 453 45.49 -21.47 -10.09
N THR A 454 46.48 -21.41 -10.90
CA THR A 454 46.53 -21.89 -12.29
C THR A 454 45.72 -23.16 -12.53
N GLN A 455 44.42 -23.04 -12.71
CA GLN A 455 43.63 -24.11 -13.36
C GLN A 455 44.05 -24.13 -14.81
N ILE A 456 45.03 -24.98 -15.12
CA ILE A 456 45.41 -25.29 -16.48
C ILE A 456 44.15 -25.75 -17.20
N HIS A 457 43.69 -24.96 -18.15
CA HIS A 457 42.46 -25.28 -18.88
C HIS A 457 42.67 -26.60 -19.63
N PRO A 458 41.69 -27.50 -19.70
CA PRO A 458 41.84 -28.76 -20.45
C PRO A 458 42.38 -28.59 -21.88
N ILE A 459 42.08 -27.42 -22.51
CA ILE A 459 42.60 -27.05 -23.84
C ILE A 459 44.10 -26.78 -23.81
N ASP A 460 44.64 -26.19 -22.74
CA ASP A 460 46.11 -25.94 -22.64
C ASP A 460 46.86 -27.23 -22.49
N TRP A 461 46.28 -28.22 -21.78
CA TRP A 461 46.82 -29.56 -21.70
C TRP A 461 46.82 -30.24 -23.06
N LEU A 462 45.74 -30.15 -23.83
CA LEU A 462 45.60 -30.70 -25.18
C LEU A 462 46.64 -30.05 -26.13
N ASN A 463 46.77 -28.70 -26.06
CA ASN A 463 47.77 -27.99 -26.85
C ASN A 463 49.20 -28.39 -26.49
N GLY A 464 49.51 -28.61 -25.22
CA GLY A 464 50.81 -29.10 -24.75
C GLY A 464 51.11 -30.51 -25.29
N VAL A 465 50.12 -31.42 -25.28
CA VAL A 465 50.30 -32.77 -25.89
C VAL A 465 50.48 -32.70 -27.39
N LEU A 466 49.69 -31.87 -28.11
CA LEU A 466 49.86 -31.69 -29.55
C LEU A 466 51.23 -31.09 -29.92
N ALA A 467 51.69 -30.09 -29.19
CA ALA A 467 52.98 -29.49 -29.37
C ALA A 467 54.11 -30.51 -29.16
N SER A 468 54.03 -31.36 -28.11
CA SER A 468 55.03 -32.43 -27.87
C SER A 468 55.04 -33.48 -28.97
N LEU A 469 53.84 -33.88 -29.50
CA LEU A 469 53.76 -34.80 -30.64
C LEU A 469 54.40 -34.20 -31.91
N ILE A 470 54.17 -32.91 -32.20
CA ILE A 470 54.77 -32.20 -33.31
C ILE A 470 56.31 -32.17 -33.17
N PHE A 471 56.82 -31.91 -31.97
CA PHE A 471 58.27 -31.93 -31.70
C PHE A 471 58.87 -33.32 -31.90
N LEU A 472 58.19 -34.41 -31.47
CA LEU A 472 58.64 -35.78 -31.69
C LEU A 472 58.65 -36.15 -33.17
N ILE A 473 57.63 -35.73 -33.94
CA ILE A 473 57.58 -35.96 -35.39
C ILE A 473 58.70 -35.25 -36.11
N LEU A 474 58.88 -33.96 -35.79
CA LEU A 474 59.98 -33.14 -36.38
C LEU A 474 61.35 -33.69 -36.00
N GLY A 475 61.56 -34.09 -34.76
CA GLY A 475 62.78 -34.70 -34.28
C GLY A 475 63.07 -36.02 -35.00
N LYS A 476 62.04 -36.84 -35.21
CA LYS A 476 62.17 -38.06 -36.00
C LYS A 476 62.51 -37.79 -37.46
N LEU A 477 61.85 -36.86 -38.12
CA LEU A 477 62.15 -36.45 -39.49
C LEU A 477 63.56 -35.94 -39.63
N ALA A 478 64.06 -35.12 -38.71
CA ALA A 478 65.41 -34.61 -38.68
C ALA A 478 66.40 -35.79 -38.46
N TYR A 479 66.15 -36.72 -37.60
CA TYR A 479 66.91 -37.92 -37.38
C TYR A 479 66.97 -38.80 -38.66
N ASP A 480 65.81 -39.06 -39.27
CA ASP A 480 65.72 -39.87 -40.51
C ASP A 480 66.44 -39.21 -41.68
N TYR A 481 66.35 -37.86 -41.80
CA TYR A 481 67.08 -37.10 -42.79
C TYR A 481 68.62 -37.14 -42.56
N TYR A 482 69.08 -36.98 -41.31
CA TYR A 482 70.48 -37.07 -40.95
C TYR A 482 71.03 -38.45 -41.20
N TYR A 483 70.31 -39.50 -40.81
CA TYR A 483 70.66 -40.89 -41.01
C TYR A 483 70.76 -41.25 -42.51
N TYR A 484 69.82 -40.80 -43.33
CA TYR A 484 69.84 -40.97 -44.77
C TYR A 484 71.00 -40.26 -45.41
N LYS A 485 71.33 -39.03 -45.00
CA LYS A 485 72.45 -38.25 -45.55
C LYS A 485 73.80 -38.84 -45.22
N TYR A 486 73.96 -39.48 -44.05
CA TYR A 486 75.27 -40.03 -43.66
C TYR A 486 75.45 -41.48 -44.04
N TYR A 487 74.41 -42.29 -44.00
CA TYR A 487 74.52 -43.74 -44.24
C TYR A 487 73.89 -44.24 -45.55
N GLY A 488 73.31 -43.36 -46.35
CA GLY A 488 72.72 -43.70 -47.64
C GLY A 488 71.56 -44.69 -47.61
N ARG A 489 71.06 -45.01 -46.44
CA ARG A 489 69.95 -46.00 -46.21
C ARG A 489 68.92 -45.38 -45.33
N VAL A 490 67.62 -45.73 -45.56
CA VAL A 490 66.49 -45.31 -44.68
C VAL A 490 66.52 -46.15 -43.41
N PRO A 491 66.34 -45.59 -42.23
CA PRO A 491 66.28 -46.34 -40.96
C PRO A 491 65.25 -47.46 -41.01
N TRP A 492 65.58 -48.62 -40.41
CA TRP A 492 64.77 -49.85 -40.39
C TRP A 492 63.34 -49.66 -39.91
N ILE A 493 63.09 -48.71 -39.01
CA ILE A 493 61.76 -48.37 -38.50
C ILE A 493 60.85 -47.79 -39.60
N VAL A 494 61.38 -47.05 -40.57
CA VAL A 494 60.58 -46.45 -41.66
C VAL A 494 60.15 -47.50 -42.69
N MET A 495 60.93 -48.58 -42.85
CA MET A 495 60.57 -49.70 -43.74
C MET A 495 59.48 -50.61 -43.21
N LYS A 496 59.09 -50.55 -41.93
CA LYS A 496 58.06 -51.33 -41.29
C LYS A 496 56.74 -50.60 -40.99
N MET A 497 56.65 -49.33 -41.26
CA MET A 497 55.36 -48.63 -41.19
C MET A 497 54.61 -48.79 -42.51
N PRO A 498 53.29 -49.18 -42.45
CA PRO A 498 52.47 -49.29 -43.63
C PRO A 498 52.21 -47.99 -44.32
#